data_b9dc442930970f0c8312bb213075904f
#
_entry.id   b9dc442930970f0c8312bb213075904f
#
_cell.length_a   1.000
_cell.length_b   1.000
_cell.length_c   1.000
_cell.angle_alpha   90.00
_cell.angle_beta   90.00
_cell.angle_gamma   90.00
#
_symmetry.space_group_name_H-M   'P 1'
#
loop_
_entity.id
_entity.type
_entity.pdbx_description
1 polymer ?
#
loop_
_entity_poly.entity_id
_entity_poly.type
_entity_poly.pdbx_seq_one_letter_code
_entity_poly.pdbx_strand_id
1 'polypeptide(L)'
;KRQLYHNREGLEVLEREMAEAYNARSAELKALDKARSADPEWYKRGNMFGMTMYTDLFAGNLKELAKKLPYLKEQKLTYLHLMPLLQMPHPHNDGGYAVEDFDTVDPALGTNKDLEDLTRELRKAGISLCLDFVMNHTASTHRWAMAAKAGDPWFQAYYHLYEDRTIPDQYEQTVPQVFPNTAPGNFTWCEEMHKWVLTTFHDYQWDLNYANPAVFVDMTKSILHLANLGVEVFRIDAVPYIWKQLGTTCRNLPQVHTIVRMLRMVLECVCPAVILKGEVVMAPKELAAYFGTPEKPECHMLYNVSTMVNLWGALASRDTRLLKAQLDALHALPDNCWFVNYLRCHDDIGWGLDEAVENRLGIDPQKHKEYLYHFYEGNFPGSWAKGELYNYDPATGDARSCGTTASLCGVEQALEKDDKTALDYAVKRDLLLHTAMAFLQGFPMLNCGDEIAQRNGWDYKNDPDRVEDSRNLHRSKFNWEDAKQRTRKGTLQNALWQGMEQLRQMRADPCFAPDAWVTTWDSHNPGVLALVRKRGEETLVGLFNFTEYPAGAGLDALGGKYHTADGASVWLADVELKPYQALLVKNK
;
A
#
# COMPACT_ATOMS: atom_id res chain seq x y z
N LYS A 1 10.85 9.05 24.57
CA LYS A 1 11.43 10.36 24.33
C LYS A 1 12.81 10.55 24.95
N ARG A 2 13.03 10.17 26.23
CA ARG A 2 14.34 10.30 26.91
C ARG A 2 15.48 9.51 26.24
N GLN A 3 15.16 8.49 25.46
CA GLN A 3 16.14 7.72 24.68
C GLN A 3 16.66 8.46 23.46
N LEU A 4 15.86 9.37 22.89
CA LEU A 4 16.16 10.10 21.65
C LEU A 4 16.47 11.58 21.91
N TYR A 5 15.69 12.21 22.80
CA TYR A 5 15.79 13.62 23.12
C TYR A 5 16.05 13.81 24.62
N HIS A 6 17.15 14.44 24.96
CA HIS A 6 17.50 14.72 26.37
C HIS A 6 16.84 15.99 26.91
N ASN A 7 15.98 16.64 26.12
CA ASN A 7 15.34 17.90 26.44
C ASN A 7 14.00 17.70 27.18
N ARG A 8 13.90 18.28 28.39
CA ARG A 8 12.68 18.25 29.22
C ARG A 8 11.60 19.20 28.69
N GLU A 9 11.97 20.40 28.21
CA GLU A 9 11.04 21.42 27.72
C GLU A 9 10.18 20.94 26.56
N GLY A 10 10.77 20.27 25.57
CA GLY A 10 10.03 19.68 24.46
C GLY A 10 9.09 18.54 24.91
N LEU A 11 9.28 17.93 26.09
CA LEU A 11 8.31 16.97 26.65
C LEU A 11 7.08 17.70 27.19
N GLU A 12 7.29 18.79 27.92
CA GLU A 12 6.19 19.60 28.48
C GLU A 12 5.30 20.19 27.37
N VAL A 13 5.91 20.64 26.28
CA VAL A 13 5.17 21.09 25.08
C VAL A 13 4.34 19.95 24.49
N LEU A 14 4.93 18.77 24.31
CA LEU A 14 4.22 17.60 23.78
C LEU A 14 3.03 17.21 24.67
N GLU A 15 3.22 17.15 26.00
CA GLU A 15 2.18 16.81 26.96
C GLU A 15 1.02 17.82 26.91
N ARG A 16 1.31 19.10 26.75
CA ARG A 16 0.30 20.14 26.57
C ARG A 16 -0.50 19.94 25.27
N GLU A 17 0.19 19.75 24.14
CA GLU A 17 -0.48 19.52 22.83
C GLU A 17 -1.36 18.25 22.88
N MET A 18 -0.90 17.20 23.56
CA MET A 18 -1.68 15.97 23.76
C MET A 18 -2.96 16.25 24.59
N ALA A 19 -2.83 17.03 25.68
CA ALA A 19 -3.98 17.39 26.53
C ALA A 19 -4.98 18.26 25.76
N GLU A 20 -4.50 19.24 25.00
CA GLU A 20 -5.35 20.09 24.16
C GLU A 20 -6.11 19.27 23.11
N ALA A 21 -5.41 18.36 22.42
CA ALA A 21 -6.01 17.48 21.42
C ALA A 21 -7.06 16.54 22.04
N TYR A 22 -6.78 15.96 23.21
CA TYR A 22 -7.73 15.11 23.94
C TYR A 22 -8.99 15.90 24.33
N ASN A 23 -8.82 17.12 24.85
CA ASN A 23 -9.94 17.97 25.24
C ASN A 23 -10.80 18.40 24.03
N ALA A 24 -10.17 18.71 22.91
CA ALA A 24 -10.83 19.09 21.66
C ALA A 24 -11.54 17.92 20.95
N ARG A 25 -11.21 16.68 21.30
CA ARG A 25 -11.78 15.49 20.65
C ARG A 25 -13.27 15.36 20.97
N SER A 26 -14.10 15.21 19.92
CA SER A 26 -15.56 15.16 20.04
C SER A 26 -16.05 13.98 20.88
N ALA A 27 -17.25 14.11 21.44
CA ALA A 27 -17.87 13.01 22.20
C ALA A 27 -18.08 11.74 21.34
N GLU A 28 -18.41 11.91 20.06
CA GLU A 28 -18.56 10.82 19.10
C GLU A 28 -17.24 10.07 18.91
N LEU A 29 -16.14 10.79 18.71
CA LEU A 29 -14.82 10.18 18.55
C LEU A 29 -14.30 9.54 19.84
N LYS A 30 -14.57 10.13 21.00
CA LYS A 30 -14.28 9.52 22.31
C LYS A 30 -15.07 8.22 22.55
N ALA A 31 -16.30 8.15 22.06
CA ALA A 31 -17.09 6.92 22.10
C ALA A 31 -16.46 5.83 21.19
N LEU A 32 -15.97 6.21 20.02
CA LEU A 32 -15.23 5.31 19.14
C LEU A 32 -13.93 4.83 19.79
N ASP A 33 -13.19 5.73 20.45
CA ASP A 33 -11.98 5.39 21.20
C ASP A 33 -12.25 4.32 22.26
N LYS A 34 -13.32 4.50 23.03
CA LYS A 34 -13.74 3.54 24.05
C LYS A 34 -14.11 2.18 23.44
N ALA A 35 -14.86 2.18 22.35
CA ALA A 35 -15.26 0.95 21.67
C ALA A 35 -14.06 0.15 21.14
N ARG A 36 -13.11 0.84 20.51
CA ARG A 36 -11.91 0.20 19.95
C ARG A 36 -10.88 -0.17 21.00
N SER A 37 -10.83 0.53 22.12
CA SER A 37 -10.00 0.11 23.27
C SER A 37 -10.49 -1.21 23.87
N ALA A 38 -11.80 -1.50 23.78
CA ALA A 38 -12.37 -2.77 24.19
C ALA A 38 -12.16 -3.90 23.14
N ASP A 39 -11.87 -3.55 21.90
CA ASP A 39 -11.56 -4.47 20.80
C ASP A 39 -10.37 -3.93 19.98
N PRO A 40 -9.16 -4.00 20.50
CA PRO A 40 -7.99 -3.38 19.89
C PRO A 40 -7.57 -4.03 18.56
N GLU A 41 -8.07 -5.22 18.26
CA GLU A 41 -7.81 -5.95 17.01
C GLU A 41 -8.95 -5.81 15.97
N TRP A 42 -9.81 -4.79 16.12
CA TRP A 42 -10.95 -4.54 15.22
C TRP A 42 -10.57 -4.57 13.73
N TYR A 43 -9.36 -4.12 13.38
CA TYR A 43 -8.85 -4.07 12.00
C TYR A 43 -8.43 -5.44 11.44
N LYS A 44 -8.38 -6.48 12.29
CA LYS A 44 -8.03 -7.85 11.89
C LYS A 44 -9.25 -8.71 11.53
N ARG A 45 -10.45 -8.19 11.65
CA ARG A 45 -11.68 -8.95 11.37
C ARG A 45 -11.73 -9.45 9.93
N GLY A 46 -12.31 -10.64 9.72
CA GLY A 46 -12.41 -11.28 8.41
C GLY A 46 -13.14 -10.45 7.37
N ASN A 47 -14.17 -9.69 7.78
CA ASN A 47 -14.96 -8.83 6.89
C ASN A 47 -14.27 -7.51 6.49
N MET A 48 -13.06 -7.25 6.95
CA MET A 48 -12.30 -6.08 6.50
C MET A 48 -12.01 -6.19 5.00
N PHE A 49 -12.41 -5.17 4.26
CA PHE A 49 -12.23 -5.07 2.82
C PHE A 49 -12.06 -3.60 2.43
N GLY A 50 -10.92 -3.24 1.88
CA GLY A 50 -10.55 -1.86 1.64
C GLY A 50 -10.44 -1.49 0.18
N MET A 51 -10.45 -0.17 -0.07
CA MET A 51 -10.17 0.44 -1.36
C MET A 51 -9.31 1.68 -1.18
N THR A 52 -8.37 1.88 -2.10
CA THR A 52 -7.58 3.10 -2.20
C THR A 52 -7.93 3.88 -3.46
N MET A 53 -7.93 5.21 -3.37
CA MET A 53 -8.24 6.10 -4.49
C MET A 53 -7.68 7.50 -4.31
N TYR A 54 -7.50 8.21 -5.43
CA TYR A 54 -7.38 9.66 -5.45
C TYR A 54 -8.77 10.30 -5.47
N THR A 55 -9.03 11.25 -4.58
CA THR A 55 -10.33 11.95 -4.51
C THR A 55 -10.68 12.65 -5.82
N ASP A 56 -9.72 13.37 -6.40
CA ASP A 56 -9.90 14.12 -7.65
C ASP A 56 -10.15 13.21 -8.85
N LEU A 57 -9.44 12.09 -8.94
CA LEU A 57 -9.62 11.11 -10.03
C LEU A 57 -10.94 10.35 -9.93
N PHE A 58 -11.40 10.06 -8.71
CA PHE A 58 -12.65 9.32 -8.48
C PHE A 58 -13.90 10.21 -8.61
N ALA A 59 -13.89 11.41 -8.01
CA ALA A 59 -15.08 12.22 -7.89
C ALA A 59 -14.85 13.73 -8.09
N GLY A 60 -13.60 14.17 -8.24
CA GLY A 60 -13.25 15.58 -8.40
C GLY A 60 -12.89 16.27 -7.08
N ASN A 61 -13.71 16.16 -6.05
CA ASN A 61 -13.47 16.75 -4.73
C ASN A 61 -14.20 15.98 -3.62
N LEU A 62 -13.99 16.38 -2.36
CA LEU A 62 -14.56 15.69 -1.19
C LEU A 62 -16.09 15.73 -1.15
N LYS A 63 -16.71 16.84 -1.55
CA LYS A 63 -18.19 16.96 -1.58
C LYS A 63 -18.79 16.00 -2.61
N GLU A 64 -18.20 15.94 -3.78
CA GLU A 64 -18.65 15.01 -4.84
C GLU A 64 -18.38 13.55 -4.46
N LEU A 65 -17.27 13.27 -3.75
CA LEU A 65 -17.00 11.94 -3.21
C LEU A 65 -18.08 11.50 -2.21
N ALA A 66 -18.51 12.41 -1.34
CA ALA A 66 -19.59 12.12 -0.39
C ALA A 66 -20.90 11.67 -1.09
N LYS A 67 -21.19 12.23 -2.28
CA LYS A 67 -22.34 11.80 -3.10
C LYS A 67 -22.17 10.39 -3.69
N LYS A 68 -20.94 9.87 -3.76
CA LYS A 68 -20.61 8.52 -4.23
C LYS A 68 -20.61 7.46 -3.12
N LEU A 69 -20.94 7.85 -1.90
CA LEU A 69 -21.05 6.91 -0.77
C LEU A 69 -21.95 5.68 -1.07
N PRO A 70 -23.10 5.81 -1.76
CA PRO A 70 -23.88 4.62 -2.14
C PRO A 70 -23.09 3.59 -2.96
N TYR A 71 -22.23 4.03 -3.89
CA TYR A 71 -21.35 3.15 -4.66
C TYR A 71 -20.34 2.41 -3.78
N LEU A 72 -19.76 3.08 -2.79
CA LEU A 72 -18.83 2.47 -1.83
C LEU A 72 -19.55 1.47 -0.90
N LYS A 73 -20.77 1.80 -0.47
CA LYS A 73 -21.61 0.92 0.36
C LYS A 73 -22.06 -0.33 -0.40
N GLU A 74 -22.38 -0.22 -1.67
CA GLU A 74 -22.74 -1.35 -2.53
C GLU A 74 -21.62 -2.39 -2.56
N GLN A 75 -20.35 -1.95 -2.49
CA GLN A 75 -19.18 -2.81 -2.41
C GLN A 75 -18.92 -3.38 -1.01
N LYS A 76 -19.71 -3.00 0.00
CA LYS A 76 -19.52 -3.42 1.41
C LYS A 76 -18.11 -3.12 1.93
N LEU A 77 -17.54 -1.99 1.52
CA LEU A 77 -16.24 -1.55 2.01
C LEU A 77 -16.30 -1.23 3.50
N THR A 78 -15.24 -1.58 4.21
CA THR A 78 -15.04 -1.25 5.64
C THR A 78 -13.88 -0.28 5.85
N TYR A 79 -13.16 0.04 4.79
CA TYR A 79 -11.95 0.83 4.82
C TYR A 79 -11.78 1.58 3.51
N LEU A 80 -11.55 2.89 3.59
CA LEU A 80 -11.27 3.74 2.45
C LEU A 80 -9.97 4.49 2.68
N HIS A 81 -8.99 4.29 1.81
CA HIS A 81 -7.76 5.05 1.80
C HIS A 81 -7.84 6.11 0.71
N LEU A 82 -7.90 7.37 1.11
CA LEU A 82 -7.76 8.50 0.20
C LEU A 82 -6.29 8.90 0.11
N MET A 83 -5.78 8.97 -1.12
CA MET A 83 -4.45 9.48 -1.40
C MET A 83 -4.32 10.93 -0.90
N PRO A 84 -3.09 11.49 -0.81
CA PRO A 84 -2.87 12.74 -0.09
C PRO A 84 -3.86 13.84 -0.41
N LEU A 85 -4.43 14.44 0.65
CA LEU A 85 -5.48 15.48 0.58
C LEU A 85 -4.99 16.84 1.06
N LEU A 86 -3.83 16.90 1.73
CA LEU A 86 -3.37 18.12 2.38
C LEU A 86 -2.82 19.10 1.34
N GLN A 87 -2.80 20.37 1.70
CA GLN A 87 -2.36 21.43 0.80
C GLN A 87 -0.99 21.14 0.22
N MET A 88 -0.90 21.25 -1.11
CA MET A 88 0.27 20.89 -1.90
C MET A 88 0.52 21.91 -3.01
N PRO A 89 1.76 22.07 -3.49
CA PRO A 89 2.04 22.90 -4.66
C PRO A 89 1.44 22.27 -5.92
N HIS A 90 1.07 23.10 -6.87
CA HIS A 90 0.59 22.69 -8.18
C HIS A 90 1.46 23.32 -9.28
N PRO A 91 1.79 22.58 -10.37
CA PRO A 91 1.38 21.20 -10.68
C PRO A 91 2.31 20.12 -10.09
N HIS A 92 3.51 20.46 -9.59
CA HIS A 92 4.54 19.53 -9.17
C HIS A 92 4.47 19.26 -7.66
N ASN A 93 3.95 18.11 -7.27
CA ASN A 93 3.74 17.73 -5.88
C ASN A 93 3.98 16.24 -5.59
N ASP A 94 4.58 15.50 -6.54
CA ASP A 94 4.82 14.06 -6.43
C ASP A 94 3.56 13.26 -6.02
N GLY A 95 2.46 13.48 -6.72
CA GLY A 95 1.19 12.78 -6.43
C GLY A 95 0.58 13.15 -5.07
N GLY A 96 0.88 14.34 -4.54
CA GLY A 96 0.41 14.85 -3.26
C GLY A 96 1.36 14.64 -2.09
N TYR A 97 2.54 14.04 -2.33
CA TYR A 97 3.53 13.77 -1.27
C TYR A 97 4.50 14.92 -0.99
N ALA A 98 4.31 16.07 -1.62
CA ALA A 98 4.96 17.33 -1.25
C ALA A 98 3.92 18.21 -0.52
N VAL A 99 3.95 18.23 0.81
CA VAL A 99 2.93 18.90 1.63
C VAL A 99 3.36 20.31 1.99
N GLU A 100 2.51 21.31 1.69
CA GLU A 100 2.71 22.72 2.05
C GLU A 100 2.13 23.09 3.42
N ASP A 101 1.05 22.40 3.83
CA ASP A 101 0.39 22.60 5.11
C ASP A 101 -0.25 21.29 5.57
N PHE A 102 0.20 20.77 6.70
CA PHE A 102 -0.29 19.52 7.27
C PHE A 102 -1.65 19.65 7.99
N ASP A 103 -2.10 20.87 8.24
CA ASP A 103 -3.32 21.14 9.01
C ASP A 103 -4.53 21.48 8.13
N THR A 104 -4.31 21.66 6.83
CA THR A 104 -5.33 22.18 5.90
C THR A 104 -5.48 21.27 4.69
N VAL A 105 -6.73 20.93 4.36
CA VAL A 105 -7.07 20.24 3.09
C VAL A 105 -6.75 21.15 1.92
N ASP A 106 -6.21 20.57 0.83
CA ASP A 106 -5.95 21.30 -0.40
C ASP A 106 -7.23 21.97 -0.93
N PRO A 107 -7.21 23.29 -1.21
CA PRO A 107 -8.40 24.03 -1.65
C PRO A 107 -9.05 23.47 -2.92
N ALA A 108 -8.27 22.81 -3.79
CA ALA A 108 -8.82 22.16 -4.98
C ALA A 108 -9.67 20.91 -4.64
N LEU A 109 -9.47 20.31 -3.46
CA LEU A 109 -10.18 19.11 -3.03
C LEU A 109 -11.32 19.41 -2.04
N GLY A 110 -11.26 20.54 -1.36
CA GLY A 110 -12.30 20.97 -0.40
C GLY A 110 -11.73 21.69 0.81
N THR A 111 -12.43 21.57 1.93
CA THR A 111 -12.09 22.19 3.20
C THR A 111 -11.95 21.17 4.31
N ASN A 112 -11.38 21.57 5.46
CA ASN A 112 -11.35 20.72 6.65
C ASN A 112 -12.77 20.31 7.10
N LYS A 113 -13.74 21.21 6.93
CA LYS A 113 -15.16 20.90 7.23
C LYS A 113 -15.71 19.82 6.31
N ASP A 114 -15.36 19.85 5.02
CA ASP A 114 -15.76 18.81 4.07
C ASP A 114 -15.15 17.45 4.45
N LEU A 115 -13.90 17.44 4.90
CA LEU A 115 -13.25 16.23 5.39
C LEU A 115 -13.93 15.69 6.66
N GLU A 116 -14.19 16.55 7.63
CA GLU A 116 -14.88 16.18 8.87
C GLU A 116 -16.29 15.61 8.60
N ASP A 117 -17.04 16.22 7.70
CA ASP A 117 -18.36 15.73 7.30
C ASP A 117 -18.27 14.37 6.60
N LEU A 118 -17.30 14.20 5.70
CA LEU A 118 -17.06 12.94 5.01
C LEU A 118 -16.69 11.82 6.02
N THR A 119 -15.78 12.08 6.95
CA THR A 119 -15.39 11.06 7.96
C THR A 119 -16.57 10.60 8.78
N ARG A 120 -17.48 11.54 9.13
CA ARG A 120 -18.69 11.22 9.87
C ARG A 120 -19.65 10.34 9.09
N GLU A 121 -19.89 10.65 7.82
CA GLU A 121 -20.76 9.85 6.97
C GLU A 121 -20.15 8.46 6.67
N LEU A 122 -18.85 8.37 6.42
CA LEU A 122 -18.15 7.08 6.27
C LEU A 122 -18.28 6.23 7.55
N ARG A 123 -18.04 6.82 8.71
CA ARG A 123 -18.16 6.13 10.00
C ARG A 123 -19.57 5.59 10.26
N LYS A 124 -20.61 6.35 9.94
CA LYS A 124 -22.00 5.89 9.98
C LYS A 124 -22.25 4.71 9.05
N ALA A 125 -21.53 4.65 7.93
CA ALA A 125 -21.59 3.54 6.98
C ALA A 125 -20.70 2.34 7.36
N GLY A 126 -19.98 2.41 8.49
CA GLY A 126 -19.03 1.37 8.91
C GLY A 126 -17.71 1.37 8.13
N ILE A 127 -17.35 2.49 7.52
CA ILE A 127 -16.14 2.65 6.72
C ILE A 127 -15.14 3.52 7.48
N SER A 128 -13.96 2.98 7.75
CA SER A 128 -12.85 3.70 8.38
C SER A 128 -12.03 4.46 7.33
N LEU A 129 -11.81 5.76 7.54
CA LEU A 129 -11.00 6.57 6.64
C LEU A 129 -9.51 6.48 6.99
N CYS A 130 -8.69 6.17 6.01
CA CYS A 130 -7.25 6.27 6.05
C CYS A 130 -6.77 7.45 5.22
N LEU A 131 -5.84 8.24 5.77
CA LEU A 131 -5.09 9.26 5.04
C LEU A 131 -3.60 9.01 5.10
N ASP A 132 -2.89 9.47 4.08
CA ASP A 132 -1.44 9.58 4.10
C ASP A 132 -0.98 10.68 5.06
N PHE A 133 0.08 10.41 5.80
CA PHE A 133 0.79 11.38 6.62
C PHE A 133 2.28 11.31 6.31
N VAL A 134 2.79 12.35 5.64
CA VAL A 134 4.16 12.40 5.15
C VAL A 134 5.08 12.97 6.24
N MET A 135 5.73 12.10 7.00
CA MET A 135 6.59 12.53 8.12
C MET A 135 8.00 12.89 7.68
N ASN A 136 8.53 12.29 6.62
CA ASN A 136 9.93 12.43 6.25
C ASN A 136 10.31 13.81 5.76
N HIS A 137 9.43 14.52 5.06
CA HIS A 137 9.74 15.77 4.37
C HIS A 137 8.52 16.70 4.26
N THR A 138 8.79 17.95 3.90
CA THR A 138 7.77 18.93 3.49
C THR A 138 8.02 19.38 2.05
N ALA A 139 7.03 20.03 1.44
CA ALA A 139 7.30 20.84 0.23
C ALA A 139 8.29 21.97 0.54
N SER A 140 9.09 22.35 -0.44
CA SER A 140 9.99 23.51 -0.35
C SER A 140 9.25 24.85 -0.21
N THR A 141 7.93 24.83 -0.38
CA THR A 141 7.00 25.95 -0.22
C THR A 141 6.19 25.88 1.09
N HIS A 142 6.44 24.88 1.94
CA HIS A 142 5.86 24.81 3.27
C HIS A 142 6.26 26.06 4.10
N ARG A 143 5.36 26.53 4.97
CA ARG A 143 5.61 27.73 5.79
C ARG A 143 6.94 27.68 6.56
N TRP A 144 7.36 26.51 7.05
CA TRP A 144 8.66 26.32 7.72
C TRP A 144 9.82 26.53 6.74
N ALA A 145 9.70 25.97 5.53
CA ALA A 145 10.71 26.14 4.49
C ALA A 145 10.80 27.59 4.03
N MET A 146 9.67 28.28 3.88
CA MET A 146 9.62 29.70 3.51
C MET A 146 10.23 30.58 4.60
N ALA A 147 9.98 30.32 5.87
CA ALA A 147 10.62 31.01 6.99
C ALA A 147 12.14 30.76 7.04
N ALA A 148 12.55 29.51 6.80
CA ALA A 148 13.98 29.17 6.70
C ALA A 148 14.67 29.92 5.58
N LYS A 149 14.06 30.02 4.40
CA LYS A 149 14.53 30.81 3.25
C LYS A 149 14.64 32.31 3.58
N ALA A 150 13.72 32.82 4.40
CA ALA A 150 13.74 34.21 4.87
C ALA A 150 14.81 34.47 5.95
N GLY A 151 15.57 33.46 6.36
CA GLY A 151 16.66 33.59 7.31
C GLY A 151 16.31 33.27 8.76
N ASP A 152 15.12 32.74 9.05
CA ASP A 152 14.73 32.35 10.41
C ASP A 152 15.54 31.13 10.90
N PRO A 153 16.44 31.30 11.89
CA PRO A 153 17.30 30.22 12.35
C PRO A 153 16.53 29.09 13.05
N TRP A 154 15.35 29.36 13.63
CA TRP A 154 14.50 28.36 14.24
C TRP A 154 14.02 27.35 13.21
N PHE A 155 13.49 27.82 12.08
CA PHE A 155 13.00 26.95 11.02
C PHE A 155 14.11 26.42 10.12
N GLN A 156 15.27 27.09 10.02
CA GLN A 156 16.45 26.48 9.40
C GLN A 156 16.88 25.19 10.12
N ALA A 157 16.71 25.12 11.45
CA ALA A 157 17.00 23.93 12.24
C ALA A 157 15.99 22.78 12.03
N TYR A 158 14.88 23.00 11.31
CA TYR A 158 13.91 21.96 10.95
C TYR A 158 14.37 21.08 9.79
N TYR A 159 15.38 21.53 9.03
CA TYR A 159 15.88 20.86 7.84
C TYR A 159 17.36 20.54 7.97
N HIS A 160 17.89 19.71 7.09
CA HIS A 160 19.30 19.40 7.00
C HIS A 160 19.95 20.35 5.99
N LEU A 161 20.62 21.40 6.48
CA LEU A 161 21.18 22.48 5.70
C LEU A 161 22.70 22.54 5.85
N TYR A 162 23.41 22.77 4.75
CA TYR A 162 24.88 22.83 4.71
C TYR A 162 25.34 23.96 3.81
N GLU A 163 26.40 24.70 4.23
CA GLU A 163 26.92 25.86 3.50
C GLU A 163 27.71 25.47 2.26
N ASP A 164 28.32 24.29 2.27
CA ASP A 164 29.13 23.79 1.15
C ASP A 164 28.90 22.27 0.94
N ARG A 165 29.64 21.68 0.01
CA ARG A 165 29.55 20.27 -0.34
C ARG A 165 30.32 19.32 0.59
N THR A 166 31.04 19.83 1.59
CA THR A 166 31.91 19.00 2.44
C THR A 166 31.14 17.86 3.12
N ILE A 167 30.04 18.17 3.81
CA ILE A 167 29.18 17.17 4.45
C ILE A 167 28.23 16.48 3.46
N PRO A 168 27.56 17.18 2.53
CA PRO A 168 26.77 16.54 1.49
C PRO A 168 27.51 15.46 0.72
N ASP A 169 28.75 15.69 0.30
CA ASP A 169 29.53 14.70 -0.44
C ASP A 169 29.86 13.46 0.40
N GLN A 170 30.03 13.61 1.70
CA GLN A 170 30.19 12.47 2.62
C GLN A 170 28.90 11.64 2.74
N TYR A 171 27.72 12.28 2.82
CA TYR A 171 26.44 11.58 2.78
C TYR A 171 26.26 10.80 1.48
N GLU A 172 26.58 11.38 0.34
CA GLU A 172 26.41 10.76 -0.97
C GLU A 172 27.32 9.53 -1.21
N GLN A 173 28.34 9.34 -0.39
CA GLN A 173 29.14 8.11 -0.41
C GLN A 173 28.38 6.89 0.13
N THR A 174 27.39 7.09 1.01
CA THR A 174 26.70 6.00 1.72
C THR A 174 25.19 5.97 1.49
N VAL A 175 24.58 7.10 1.14
CA VAL A 175 23.13 7.23 0.95
C VAL A 175 22.76 6.92 -0.52
N PRO A 176 21.96 5.86 -0.76
CA PRO A 176 21.50 5.55 -2.11
C PRO A 176 20.53 6.60 -2.63
N GLN A 177 20.54 6.85 -3.92
CA GLN A 177 19.55 7.69 -4.59
C GLN A 177 18.24 6.93 -4.79
N VAL A 178 17.10 7.59 -4.52
CA VAL A 178 15.76 7.00 -4.71
C VAL A 178 15.32 7.14 -6.16
N PHE A 179 15.55 8.31 -6.76
CA PHE A 179 15.16 8.63 -8.14
C PHE A 179 16.38 9.07 -8.97
N PRO A 180 17.30 8.16 -9.32
CA PRO A 180 18.56 8.52 -9.95
C PRO A 180 18.40 9.21 -11.33
N ASN A 181 17.29 8.96 -12.03
CA ASN A 181 17.03 9.51 -13.36
C ASN A 181 16.20 10.80 -13.34
N THR A 182 15.26 10.94 -12.41
CA THR A 182 14.32 12.07 -12.36
C THR A 182 14.68 13.10 -11.31
N ALA A 183 15.39 12.71 -10.26
CA ALA A 183 15.87 13.57 -9.18
C ALA A 183 17.26 13.07 -8.70
N PRO A 184 18.31 13.25 -9.53
CA PRO A 184 19.65 12.76 -9.20
C PRO A 184 20.27 13.50 -8.03
N GLY A 185 21.07 12.79 -7.24
CA GLY A 185 21.69 13.29 -6.01
C GLY A 185 20.73 13.23 -4.81
N ASN A 186 21.27 13.65 -3.64
CA ASN A 186 20.50 13.71 -2.39
C ASN A 186 20.47 15.12 -1.81
N PHE A 187 21.00 16.11 -2.52
CA PHE A 187 21.10 17.50 -2.07
C PHE A 187 20.72 18.46 -3.18
N THR A 188 19.98 19.49 -2.80
CA THR A 188 19.53 20.56 -3.69
C THR A 188 20.07 21.91 -3.20
N TRP A 189 20.61 22.72 -4.10
CA TRP A 189 21.05 24.08 -3.79
C TRP A 189 19.83 24.99 -3.62
N CYS A 190 19.80 25.72 -2.51
CA CYS A 190 18.81 26.76 -2.25
C CYS A 190 19.48 28.13 -2.37
N GLU A 191 19.12 28.87 -3.42
CA GLU A 191 19.73 30.17 -3.72
C GLU A 191 19.41 31.22 -2.66
N GLU A 192 18.21 31.21 -2.12
CA GLU A 192 17.78 32.20 -1.12
C GLU A 192 18.58 32.10 0.19
N MET A 193 19.00 30.90 0.57
CA MET A 193 19.80 30.67 1.78
C MET A 193 21.28 30.55 1.54
N HIS A 194 21.71 30.42 0.27
CA HIS A 194 23.08 30.00 -0.09
C HIS A 194 23.51 28.73 0.66
N LYS A 195 22.61 27.68 0.68
CA LYS A 195 22.86 26.42 1.37
C LYS A 195 22.38 25.24 0.56
N TRP A 196 23.00 24.08 0.80
CA TRP A 196 22.57 22.79 0.31
C TRP A 196 21.55 22.19 1.25
N VAL A 197 20.43 21.72 0.70
CA VAL A 197 19.33 21.08 1.45
C VAL A 197 19.31 19.60 1.13
N LEU A 198 19.16 18.76 2.14
CA LEU A 198 18.94 17.33 1.94
C LEU A 198 17.55 17.10 1.32
N THR A 199 17.54 16.46 0.17
CA THR A 199 16.34 16.12 -0.60
C THR A 199 16.44 14.67 -1.06
N THR A 200 15.98 13.76 -0.21
CA THR A 200 16.03 12.32 -0.48
C THR A 200 15.19 11.93 -1.71
N PHE A 201 14.07 12.62 -1.93
CA PHE A 201 13.14 12.41 -3.04
C PHE A 201 13.34 13.51 -4.11
N HIS A 202 12.31 14.27 -4.44
CA HIS A 202 12.46 15.37 -5.39
C HIS A 202 13.10 16.61 -4.77
N ASP A 203 13.62 17.48 -5.61
CA ASP A 203 14.28 18.74 -5.20
C ASP A 203 13.35 19.70 -4.43
N TYR A 204 12.05 19.60 -4.64
CA TYR A 204 11.00 20.34 -3.93
C TYR A 204 10.46 19.62 -2.68
N GLN A 205 11.06 18.50 -2.26
CA GLN A 205 10.74 17.76 -1.06
C GLN A 205 11.92 17.80 -0.09
N TRP A 206 11.83 18.68 0.90
CA TRP A 206 12.89 18.95 1.86
C TRP A 206 12.81 18.05 3.07
N ASP A 207 13.83 17.27 3.33
CA ASP A 207 13.88 16.31 4.43
C ASP A 207 13.90 17.02 5.80
N LEU A 208 13.00 16.57 6.70
CA LEU A 208 12.88 17.09 8.07
C LEU A 208 13.97 16.52 8.98
N ASN A 209 14.46 17.38 9.88
CA ASN A 209 15.48 17.05 10.86
C ASN A 209 14.85 16.60 12.18
N TYR A 210 14.60 15.29 12.33
CA TYR A 210 14.06 14.73 13.59
C TYR A 210 15.06 14.67 14.75
N ALA A 211 16.32 15.04 14.56
CA ALA A 211 17.22 15.31 15.68
C ALA A 211 16.77 16.56 16.47
N ASN A 212 16.03 17.46 15.84
CA ASN A 212 15.37 18.58 16.47
C ASN A 212 14.01 18.14 17.06
N PRO A 213 13.83 18.11 18.41
CA PRO A 213 12.59 17.66 19.03
C PRO A 213 11.36 18.49 18.66
N ALA A 214 11.52 19.75 18.27
CA ALA A 214 10.43 20.61 17.83
C ALA A 214 9.74 20.07 16.57
N VAL A 215 10.50 19.45 15.67
CA VAL A 215 9.95 18.79 14.46
C VAL A 215 8.98 17.68 14.85
N PHE A 216 9.37 16.79 15.76
CA PHE A 216 8.50 15.72 16.24
C PHE A 216 7.23 16.28 16.90
N VAL A 217 7.36 17.31 17.73
CA VAL A 217 6.21 17.93 18.43
C VAL A 217 5.22 18.53 17.43
N ASP A 218 5.70 19.31 16.45
CA ASP A 218 4.84 19.96 15.47
C ASP A 218 4.17 18.94 14.54
N MET A 219 4.89 17.92 14.10
CA MET A 219 4.30 16.84 13.30
C MET A 219 3.26 16.04 14.09
N THR A 220 3.52 15.79 15.39
CA THR A 220 2.56 15.14 16.27
C THR A 220 1.30 15.97 16.46
N LYS A 221 1.43 17.28 16.61
CA LYS A 221 0.29 18.20 16.68
C LYS A 221 -0.60 18.11 15.43
N SER A 222 0.01 18.10 14.25
CA SER A 222 -0.71 17.99 12.99
C SER A 222 -1.45 16.65 12.84
N ILE A 223 -0.84 15.53 13.19
CA ILE A 223 -1.52 14.23 13.11
C ILE A 223 -2.69 14.14 14.09
N LEU A 224 -2.56 14.70 15.29
CA LEU A 224 -3.65 14.77 16.28
C LEU A 224 -4.80 15.67 15.80
N HIS A 225 -4.50 16.78 15.13
CA HIS A 225 -5.50 17.63 14.48
C HIS A 225 -6.31 16.85 13.44
N LEU A 226 -5.65 16.12 12.56
CA LEU A 226 -6.32 15.28 11.55
C LEU A 226 -7.13 14.14 12.19
N ALA A 227 -6.63 13.53 13.25
CA ALA A 227 -7.38 12.52 14.01
C ALA A 227 -8.68 13.11 14.59
N ASN A 228 -8.65 14.37 15.04
CA ASN A 228 -9.83 15.08 15.54
C ASN A 228 -10.82 15.52 14.44
N LEU A 229 -10.38 15.59 13.19
CA LEU A 229 -11.28 15.68 12.02
C LEU A 229 -11.97 14.34 11.68
N GLY A 230 -11.61 13.26 12.37
CA GLY A 230 -12.26 11.95 12.23
C GLY A 230 -11.48 10.93 11.41
N VAL A 231 -10.24 11.21 11.06
CA VAL A 231 -9.35 10.21 10.42
C VAL A 231 -9.07 9.08 11.40
N GLU A 232 -9.17 7.83 10.94
CA GLU A 232 -9.12 6.65 11.79
C GLU A 232 -7.87 5.79 11.56
N VAL A 233 -7.21 5.96 10.41
CA VAL A 233 -5.95 5.27 10.07
C VAL A 233 -5.02 6.27 9.41
N PHE A 234 -3.76 6.30 9.83
CA PHE A 234 -2.71 7.04 9.13
C PHE A 234 -1.74 6.10 8.44
N ARG A 235 -1.57 6.30 7.15
CA ARG A 235 -0.48 5.71 6.38
C ARG A 235 0.74 6.61 6.52
N ILE A 236 1.74 6.15 7.24
CA ILE A 236 2.99 6.87 7.37
C ILE A 236 3.87 6.56 6.17
N ASP A 237 4.11 7.60 5.36
CA ASP A 237 4.91 7.53 4.15
C ASP A 237 6.40 7.42 4.49
N ALA A 238 7.14 6.63 3.69
CA ALA A 238 8.60 6.55 3.71
C ALA A 238 9.20 6.36 5.12
N VAL A 239 8.61 5.53 5.96
CA VAL A 239 9.01 5.34 7.37
C VAL A 239 10.51 5.09 7.53
N PRO A 240 11.18 4.22 6.76
CA PRO A 240 12.59 3.92 6.95
C PRO A 240 13.55 5.12 6.83
N TYR A 241 13.11 6.21 6.20
CA TYR A 241 13.94 7.36 5.86
C TYR A 241 13.96 8.47 6.91
N ILE A 242 13.10 8.42 7.92
CA ILE A 242 12.80 9.54 8.84
C ILE A 242 14.05 10.06 9.58
N TRP A 243 15.02 9.22 9.91
CA TRP A 243 16.23 9.62 10.61
C TRP A 243 17.46 9.64 9.71
N LYS A 244 18.27 10.71 9.83
CA LYS A 244 19.50 10.89 9.05
C LYS A 244 20.71 10.84 9.96
N GLN A 245 21.74 10.10 9.53
CA GLN A 245 23.01 10.00 10.24
C GLN A 245 24.16 9.85 9.24
N LEU A 246 25.16 10.73 9.34
CA LEU A 246 26.34 10.67 8.50
C LEU A 246 27.07 9.31 8.63
N GLY A 247 27.57 8.79 7.53
CA GLY A 247 28.27 7.53 7.47
C GLY A 247 27.34 6.29 7.43
N THR A 248 26.04 6.50 7.29
CA THR A 248 25.03 5.44 7.15
C THR A 248 24.26 5.58 5.83
N THR A 249 23.40 4.61 5.53
CA THR A 249 22.48 4.70 4.40
C THR A 249 21.30 5.63 4.64
N CYS A 250 21.16 6.22 5.83
CA CYS A 250 19.98 6.97 6.29
C CYS A 250 18.65 6.20 6.11
N ARG A 251 18.70 4.88 6.23
CA ARG A 251 17.53 3.99 6.16
C ARG A 251 17.55 2.99 7.30
N ASN A 252 16.40 2.70 7.87
CA ASN A 252 16.21 1.66 8.91
C ASN A 252 17.05 1.86 10.17
N LEU A 253 17.37 3.08 10.51
CA LEU A 253 18.17 3.36 11.72
C LEU A 253 17.35 3.13 13.00
N PRO A 254 17.99 2.79 14.13
CA PRO A 254 17.27 2.52 15.39
C PRO A 254 16.38 3.67 15.86
N GLN A 255 16.76 4.90 15.54
CA GLN A 255 15.99 6.09 15.91
C GLN A 255 14.64 6.17 15.19
N VAL A 256 14.53 5.62 13.97
CA VAL A 256 13.25 5.53 13.24
C VAL A 256 12.24 4.73 14.06
N HIS A 257 12.64 3.59 14.59
CA HIS A 257 11.80 2.75 15.46
C HIS A 257 11.36 3.49 16.72
N THR A 258 12.27 4.25 17.34
CA THR A 258 11.94 5.07 18.51
C THR A 258 10.90 6.14 18.19
N ILE A 259 11.02 6.82 17.04
CA ILE A 259 10.04 7.83 16.58
C ILE A 259 8.67 7.20 16.36
N VAL A 260 8.60 6.07 15.67
CA VAL A 260 7.33 5.38 15.41
C VAL A 260 6.66 4.92 16.70
N ARG A 261 7.44 4.38 17.67
CA ARG A 261 6.92 4.02 18.99
C ARG A 261 6.38 5.23 19.75
N MET A 262 7.10 6.34 19.71
CA MET A 262 6.65 7.58 20.37
C MET A 262 5.33 8.05 19.77
N LEU A 263 5.20 8.04 18.44
CA LEU A 263 3.96 8.39 17.76
C LEU A 263 2.83 7.44 18.14
N ARG A 264 3.10 6.12 18.13
CA ARG A 264 2.14 5.10 18.57
C ARG A 264 1.64 5.35 19.99
N MET A 265 2.53 5.63 20.93
CA MET A 265 2.17 5.92 22.32
C MET A 265 1.32 7.18 22.46
N VAL A 266 1.63 8.23 21.72
CA VAL A 266 0.83 9.47 21.70
C VAL A 266 -0.58 9.18 21.25
N LEU A 267 -0.75 8.46 20.14
CA LEU A 267 -2.07 8.10 19.60
C LEU A 267 -2.86 7.23 20.59
N GLU A 268 -2.23 6.25 21.21
CA GLU A 268 -2.87 5.41 22.23
C GLU A 268 -3.34 6.19 23.46
N CYS A 269 -2.63 7.26 23.84
CA CYS A 269 -3.02 8.12 24.95
C CYS A 269 -4.16 9.08 24.60
N VAL A 270 -4.18 9.64 23.39
CA VAL A 270 -5.09 10.73 23.00
C VAL A 270 -6.30 10.23 22.23
N CYS A 271 -6.09 9.31 21.30
CA CYS A 271 -7.10 8.83 20.36
C CYS A 271 -6.89 7.34 20.03
N PRO A 272 -7.12 6.43 20.98
CA PRO A 272 -6.79 5.01 20.85
C PRO A 272 -7.57 4.26 19.77
N ALA A 273 -8.61 4.87 19.19
CA ALA A 273 -9.28 4.33 18.01
C ALA A 273 -8.44 4.41 16.75
N VAL A 274 -7.44 5.30 16.71
CA VAL A 274 -6.61 5.56 15.54
C VAL A 274 -5.45 4.58 15.47
N ILE A 275 -5.23 4.00 14.28
CA ILE A 275 -4.15 3.05 14.03
C ILE A 275 -3.16 3.56 12.97
N LEU A 276 -1.96 3.00 12.99
CA LEU A 276 -0.87 3.30 12.07
C LEU A 276 -0.69 2.19 11.04
N LYS A 277 -0.58 2.58 9.79
CA LYS A 277 -0.17 1.75 8.67
C LYS A 277 1.13 2.31 8.09
N GLY A 278 2.22 1.57 8.16
CA GLY A 278 3.53 2.00 7.68
C GLY A 278 3.79 1.60 6.24
N GLU A 279 4.39 2.51 5.47
CA GLU A 279 4.99 2.15 4.19
C GLU A 279 6.45 1.81 4.41
N VAL A 280 6.77 0.52 4.28
CA VAL A 280 8.11 -0.04 4.42
C VAL A 280 8.32 -1.08 3.32
N VAL A 281 9.22 -0.79 2.39
CA VAL A 281 9.53 -1.68 1.26
C VAL A 281 10.78 -2.46 1.59
N MET A 282 10.62 -3.68 2.13
CA MET A 282 11.70 -4.54 2.60
C MET A 282 11.30 -6.02 2.53
N ALA A 283 12.29 -6.90 2.70
CA ALA A 283 12.03 -8.34 2.83
C ALA A 283 11.20 -8.64 4.11
N PRO A 284 10.35 -9.69 4.12
CA PRO A 284 9.48 -10.00 5.25
C PRO A 284 10.18 -10.06 6.60
N LYS A 285 11.37 -10.64 6.65
CA LYS A 285 12.17 -10.75 7.88
C LYS A 285 12.50 -9.38 8.51
N GLU A 286 12.73 -8.38 7.69
CA GLU A 286 13.07 -7.02 8.14
C GLU A 286 11.82 -6.22 8.53
N LEU A 287 10.65 -6.55 7.95
CA LEU A 287 9.38 -5.90 8.25
C LEU A 287 8.93 -6.12 9.69
N ALA A 288 9.26 -7.26 10.30
CA ALA A 288 8.86 -7.58 11.68
C ALA A 288 9.26 -6.48 12.67
N ALA A 289 10.42 -5.84 12.50
CA ALA A 289 10.89 -4.77 13.35
C ALA A 289 9.95 -3.55 13.37
N TYR A 290 9.23 -3.26 12.27
CA TYR A 290 8.31 -2.12 12.15
C TYR A 290 6.93 -2.38 12.74
N PHE A 291 6.60 -3.61 13.08
CA PHE A 291 5.47 -3.94 13.96
C PHE A 291 5.83 -3.78 15.44
N GLY A 292 7.12 -3.83 15.77
CA GLY A 292 7.60 -3.84 17.14
C GLY A 292 7.28 -5.16 17.85
N THR A 293 7.23 -5.10 19.17
CA THR A 293 6.82 -6.21 20.03
C THR A 293 5.55 -5.84 20.82
N PRO A 294 4.86 -6.79 21.45
CA PRO A 294 3.71 -6.46 22.30
C PRO A 294 4.01 -5.42 23.40
N GLU A 295 5.24 -5.43 23.94
CA GLU A 295 5.69 -4.48 24.98
C GLU A 295 6.16 -3.14 24.40
N LYS A 296 6.53 -3.12 23.13
CA LYS A 296 7.03 -1.95 22.41
C LYS A 296 6.43 -1.90 20.99
N PRO A 297 5.11 -1.71 20.87
CA PRO A 297 4.44 -1.73 19.58
C PRO A 297 4.81 -0.53 18.72
N GLU A 298 4.87 -0.76 17.41
CA GLU A 298 5.08 0.26 16.37
C GLU A 298 3.86 0.34 15.46
N CYS A 299 3.98 0.04 14.16
CA CYS A 299 2.83 0.05 13.25
C CYS A 299 1.86 -1.10 13.57
N HIS A 300 0.57 -0.85 13.42
CA HIS A 300 -0.47 -1.88 13.49
C HIS A 300 -0.48 -2.74 12.23
N MET A 301 -0.25 -2.11 11.07
CA MET A 301 -0.26 -2.76 9.77
C MET A 301 0.90 -2.28 8.92
N LEU A 302 1.37 -3.15 8.03
CA LEU A 302 2.31 -2.83 6.97
C LEU A 302 1.82 -3.39 5.63
N TYR A 303 2.28 -2.79 4.52
CA TYR A 303 2.01 -3.32 3.19
C TYR A 303 2.75 -4.62 2.93
N ASN A 304 2.07 -5.57 2.32
CA ASN A 304 2.63 -6.85 1.89
C ASN A 304 3.25 -6.75 0.49
N VAL A 305 4.28 -5.93 0.37
CA VAL A 305 4.93 -5.61 -0.92
C VAL A 305 5.54 -6.83 -1.56
N SER A 306 6.27 -7.65 -0.79
CA SER A 306 6.92 -8.85 -1.30
C SER A 306 5.92 -9.87 -1.84
N THR A 307 4.78 -10.05 -1.20
CA THR A 307 3.71 -10.94 -1.70
C THR A 307 3.09 -10.38 -2.97
N MET A 308 2.83 -9.08 -3.02
CA MET A 308 2.29 -8.41 -4.22
C MET A 308 3.19 -8.70 -5.44
N VAL A 309 4.48 -8.46 -5.33
CA VAL A 309 5.45 -8.71 -6.41
C VAL A 309 5.51 -10.18 -6.80
N ASN A 310 5.50 -11.09 -5.81
CA ASN A 310 5.55 -12.52 -6.06
C ASN A 310 4.28 -13.07 -6.71
N LEU A 311 3.11 -12.48 -6.46
CA LEU A 311 1.86 -12.84 -7.16
C LEU A 311 1.97 -12.52 -8.66
N TRP A 312 2.44 -11.33 -9.01
CA TRP A 312 2.69 -10.95 -10.40
C TRP A 312 3.78 -11.81 -11.05
N GLY A 313 4.86 -12.08 -10.31
CA GLY A 313 5.96 -12.93 -10.77
C GLY A 313 5.50 -14.36 -11.05
N ALA A 314 4.71 -14.95 -10.16
CA ALA A 314 4.17 -16.31 -10.35
C ALA A 314 3.25 -16.40 -11.57
N LEU A 315 2.42 -15.37 -11.82
CA LEU A 315 1.53 -15.33 -12.97
C LEU A 315 2.30 -15.30 -14.29
N ALA A 316 3.31 -14.44 -14.41
CA ALA A 316 4.10 -14.32 -15.64
C ALA A 316 4.97 -15.56 -15.89
N SER A 317 5.56 -16.14 -14.86
CA SER A 317 6.44 -17.29 -14.96
C SER A 317 5.73 -18.65 -14.92
N ARG A 318 4.45 -18.70 -14.60
CA ARG A 318 3.66 -19.95 -14.42
C ARG A 318 4.25 -20.86 -13.34
N ASP A 319 4.93 -20.28 -12.36
CA ASP A 319 5.67 -20.99 -11.31
C ASP A 319 5.42 -20.33 -9.96
N THR A 320 4.84 -21.06 -9.03
CA THR A 320 4.46 -20.57 -7.70
C THR A 320 5.49 -20.86 -6.62
N ARG A 321 6.63 -21.51 -6.93
CA ARG A 321 7.61 -21.95 -5.93
C ARG A 321 8.25 -20.77 -5.19
N LEU A 322 8.58 -19.69 -5.90
CA LEU A 322 9.13 -18.48 -5.29
C LEU A 322 8.09 -17.78 -4.40
N LEU A 323 6.84 -17.68 -4.87
CA LEU A 323 5.70 -17.17 -4.08
C LEU A 323 5.48 -18.00 -2.82
N LYS A 324 5.47 -19.34 -2.94
CA LYS A 324 5.32 -20.23 -1.80
C LYS A 324 6.42 -20.01 -0.76
N ALA A 325 7.68 -19.93 -1.17
CA ALA A 325 8.81 -19.69 -0.27
C ALA A 325 8.69 -18.34 0.44
N GLN A 326 8.23 -17.30 -0.25
CA GLN A 326 8.00 -15.98 0.34
C GLN A 326 6.85 -16.02 1.36
N LEU A 327 5.77 -16.73 1.06
CA LEU A 327 4.65 -16.90 2.00
C LEU A 327 5.06 -17.71 3.25
N ASP A 328 5.89 -18.75 3.08
CA ASP A 328 6.43 -19.51 4.21
C ASP A 328 7.27 -18.61 5.14
N ALA A 329 8.10 -17.74 4.57
CA ALA A 329 8.85 -16.76 5.36
C ALA A 329 7.93 -15.75 6.08
N LEU A 330 6.85 -15.34 5.45
CA LEU A 330 5.86 -14.45 6.03
C LEU A 330 5.11 -15.11 7.20
N HIS A 331 4.69 -16.37 7.02
CA HIS A 331 3.98 -17.12 8.05
C HIS A 331 4.87 -17.50 9.26
N ALA A 332 6.19 -17.40 9.13
CA ALA A 332 7.14 -17.59 10.23
C ALA A 332 7.31 -16.34 11.11
N LEU A 333 6.71 -15.19 10.74
CA LEU A 333 6.76 -13.97 11.52
C LEU A 333 5.86 -14.07 12.76
N PRO A 334 6.12 -13.25 13.81
CA PRO A 334 5.27 -13.20 15.00
C PRO A 334 3.80 -12.84 14.69
N ASP A 335 2.88 -13.30 15.53
CA ASP A 335 1.43 -13.13 15.35
C ASP A 335 0.96 -11.66 15.37
N ASN A 336 1.75 -10.75 15.93
CA ASN A 336 1.46 -9.32 15.89
C ASN A 336 1.71 -8.67 14.54
N CYS A 337 2.30 -9.37 13.58
CA CYS A 337 2.53 -8.90 12.23
C CYS A 337 1.26 -9.06 11.39
N TRP A 338 0.63 -7.93 11.05
CA TRP A 338 -0.62 -7.92 10.26
C TRP A 338 -0.44 -7.10 8.99
N PHE A 339 -0.75 -7.69 7.83
CA PHE A 339 -0.46 -7.11 6.54
C PHE A 339 -1.70 -6.62 5.80
N VAL A 340 -1.51 -5.54 5.05
CA VAL A 340 -2.43 -5.12 3.99
C VAL A 340 -2.01 -5.81 2.70
N ASN A 341 -2.88 -6.66 2.17
CA ASN A 341 -2.66 -7.38 0.92
C ASN A 341 -3.27 -6.59 -0.25
N TYR A 342 -2.52 -6.46 -1.32
CA TYR A 342 -2.93 -5.69 -2.48
C TYR A 342 -2.20 -6.17 -3.75
N LEU A 343 -2.71 -5.83 -4.92
CA LEU A 343 -2.10 -6.16 -6.21
C LEU A 343 -1.37 -4.97 -6.83
N ARG A 344 -1.87 -3.77 -6.61
CA ARG A 344 -1.26 -2.51 -7.05
C ARG A 344 -1.75 -1.35 -6.19
N CYS A 345 -1.07 -0.23 -6.28
CA CYS A 345 -1.48 1.04 -5.70
C CYS A 345 -1.21 2.18 -6.69
N HIS A 346 -1.08 3.41 -6.22
CA HIS A 346 -0.72 4.57 -7.02
C HIS A 346 0.74 4.55 -7.50
N ASP A 347 1.60 3.78 -6.85
CA ASP A 347 3.01 3.63 -7.21
C ASP A 347 3.23 2.50 -8.23
N ASP A 348 4.47 2.41 -8.69
CA ASP A 348 4.96 1.37 -9.57
C ASP A 348 5.10 0.01 -8.87
N ILE A 349 5.20 -1.04 -9.66
CA ILE A 349 5.56 -2.39 -9.20
C ILE A 349 7.08 -2.54 -9.34
N GLY A 350 7.77 -2.58 -8.21
CA GLY A 350 9.21 -2.84 -8.15
C GLY A 350 9.49 -4.35 -8.02
N TRP A 351 10.42 -4.89 -8.80
CA TRP A 351 10.72 -6.33 -8.87
C TRP A 351 11.76 -6.76 -7.85
N GLY A 352 11.55 -6.41 -6.58
CA GLY A 352 12.37 -6.82 -5.45
C GLY A 352 12.04 -8.24 -4.97
N LEU A 353 12.54 -9.27 -5.67
CA LEU A 353 12.40 -10.67 -5.31
C LEU A 353 13.57 -11.14 -4.43
N ASP A 354 13.42 -12.29 -3.77
CA ASP A 354 14.46 -12.87 -2.92
C ASP A 354 15.48 -13.63 -3.77
N GLU A 355 16.61 -12.99 -4.08
CA GLU A 355 17.69 -13.55 -4.90
C GLU A 355 18.25 -14.87 -4.34
N ALA A 356 18.30 -15.04 -3.02
CA ALA A 356 18.77 -16.27 -2.42
C ALA A 356 17.82 -17.44 -2.70
N VAL A 357 16.52 -17.18 -2.70
CA VAL A 357 15.51 -18.19 -3.07
C VAL A 357 15.54 -18.45 -4.56
N GLU A 358 15.64 -17.41 -5.40
CA GLU A 358 15.76 -17.57 -6.86
C GLU A 358 16.94 -18.45 -7.21
N ASN A 359 18.12 -18.18 -6.65
CA ASN A 359 19.33 -18.98 -6.88
C ASN A 359 19.15 -20.45 -6.44
N ARG A 360 18.50 -20.71 -5.29
CA ARG A 360 18.20 -22.09 -4.84
C ARG A 360 17.27 -22.84 -5.79
N LEU A 361 16.38 -22.10 -6.46
CA LEU A 361 15.46 -22.66 -7.45
C LEU A 361 16.07 -22.76 -8.87
N GLY A 362 17.33 -22.36 -9.02
CA GLY A 362 18.02 -22.35 -10.32
C GLY A 362 17.58 -21.20 -11.23
N ILE A 363 17.06 -20.13 -10.67
CA ILE A 363 16.62 -18.92 -11.36
C ILE A 363 17.73 -17.88 -11.27
N ASP A 364 18.13 -17.31 -12.40
CA ASP A 364 19.05 -16.17 -12.44
C ASP A 364 18.27 -14.90 -12.09
N PRO A 365 18.56 -14.20 -10.97
CA PRO A 365 17.77 -13.07 -10.50
C PRO A 365 17.70 -11.92 -11.51
N GLN A 366 18.81 -11.57 -12.17
CA GLN A 366 18.85 -10.47 -13.13
C GLN A 366 18.02 -10.78 -14.37
N LYS A 367 18.18 -11.97 -14.95
CA LYS A 367 17.40 -12.39 -16.12
C LYS A 367 15.93 -12.53 -15.79
N HIS A 368 15.59 -12.97 -14.58
CA HIS A 368 14.20 -13.08 -14.12
C HIS A 368 13.55 -11.70 -14.02
N LYS A 369 14.25 -10.72 -13.41
CA LYS A 369 13.79 -9.35 -13.34
C LYS A 369 13.54 -8.76 -14.74
N GLU A 370 14.49 -8.91 -15.66
CA GLU A 370 14.36 -8.45 -17.05
C GLU A 370 13.18 -9.11 -17.77
N TYR A 371 13.00 -10.41 -17.58
CA TYR A 371 11.83 -11.13 -18.09
C TYR A 371 10.53 -10.53 -17.56
N LEU A 372 10.41 -10.28 -16.25
CA LEU A 372 9.19 -9.81 -15.62
C LEU A 372 8.81 -8.41 -16.10
N TYR A 373 9.73 -7.45 -16.11
CA TYR A 373 9.34 -6.10 -16.53
C TYR A 373 9.08 -6.01 -18.04
N HIS A 374 9.79 -6.76 -18.88
CA HIS A 374 9.48 -6.83 -20.32
C HIS A 374 8.17 -7.58 -20.58
N PHE A 375 7.86 -8.60 -19.79
CA PHE A 375 6.59 -9.30 -19.88
C PHE A 375 5.40 -8.35 -19.60
N TYR A 376 5.45 -7.63 -18.50
CA TYR A 376 4.36 -6.72 -18.12
C TYR A 376 4.32 -5.43 -18.94
N GLU A 377 5.40 -5.01 -19.54
CA GLU A 377 5.40 -3.98 -20.58
C GLU A 377 4.64 -4.43 -21.84
N GLY A 378 4.63 -5.72 -22.11
CA GLY A 378 4.04 -6.31 -23.31
C GLY A 378 5.04 -6.56 -24.44
N ASN A 379 6.32 -6.33 -24.23
CA ASN A 379 7.39 -6.47 -25.24
C ASN A 379 8.04 -7.86 -25.25
N PHE A 380 7.78 -8.70 -24.25
CA PHE A 380 8.28 -10.07 -24.26
C PHE A 380 7.43 -10.94 -25.20
N PRO A 381 8.04 -11.75 -26.09
CA PRO A 381 7.29 -12.61 -27.02
C PRO A 381 6.30 -13.52 -26.29
N GLY A 382 5.04 -13.48 -26.70
CA GLY A 382 3.94 -14.24 -26.11
C GLY A 382 3.30 -13.58 -24.89
N SER A 383 3.74 -12.40 -24.48
CA SER A 383 3.09 -11.65 -23.41
C SER A 383 1.69 -11.18 -23.84
N TRP A 384 0.73 -11.36 -22.94
CA TRP A 384 -0.63 -10.85 -23.05
C TRP A 384 -0.81 -9.51 -22.33
N ALA A 385 0.19 -9.05 -21.56
CA ALA A 385 0.12 -7.84 -20.78
C ALA A 385 0.28 -6.58 -21.61
N LYS A 386 -0.19 -5.46 -21.06
CA LYS A 386 0.06 -4.12 -21.59
C LYS A 386 0.30 -3.16 -20.43
N GLY A 387 1.51 -2.66 -20.36
CA GLY A 387 1.98 -1.74 -19.33
C GLY A 387 3.10 -0.84 -19.83
N GLU A 388 3.78 -0.19 -18.93
CA GLU A 388 4.88 0.71 -19.24
C GLU A 388 5.99 0.58 -18.19
N LEU A 389 7.24 0.82 -18.60
CA LEU A 389 8.38 0.85 -17.67
C LEU A 389 8.42 2.18 -16.91
N TYR A 390 8.92 2.11 -15.70
CA TYR A 390 9.23 3.26 -14.85
C TYR A 390 10.66 3.18 -14.35
N ASN A 391 11.39 4.29 -14.41
CA ASN A 391 12.78 4.40 -13.95
C ASN A 391 13.71 3.31 -14.53
N TYR A 392 13.65 3.07 -15.84
CA TYR A 392 14.62 2.18 -16.49
C TYR A 392 16.04 2.77 -16.39
N ASP A 393 16.93 2.00 -15.79
CA ASP A 393 18.36 2.34 -15.68
C ASP A 393 19.20 1.42 -16.57
N PRO A 394 19.72 1.91 -17.70
CA PRO A 394 20.53 1.10 -18.60
C PRO A 394 21.87 0.66 -18.00
N ALA A 395 22.36 1.33 -16.94
CA ALA A 395 23.62 0.98 -16.29
C ALA A 395 23.48 -0.28 -15.42
N THR A 396 22.34 -0.46 -14.77
CA THR A 396 22.05 -1.60 -13.88
C THR A 396 21.10 -2.63 -14.50
N GLY A 397 20.40 -2.27 -15.59
CA GLY A 397 19.31 -3.08 -16.14
C GLY A 397 18.11 -3.17 -15.21
N ASP A 398 17.94 -2.21 -14.29
CA ASP A 398 16.81 -2.14 -13.39
C ASP A 398 15.65 -1.38 -14.03
N ALA A 399 14.43 -1.85 -13.79
CA ALA A 399 13.20 -1.16 -14.18
C ALA A 399 12.05 -1.60 -13.30
N ARG A 400 11.02 -0.75 -13.25
CA ARG A 400 9.76 -1.00 -12.54
C ARG A 400 8.62 -0.97 -13.54
N SER A 401 7.47 -1.50 -13.16
CA SER A 401 6.31 -1.64 -14.05
C SER A 401 5.14 -0.80 -13.60
N CYS A 402 4.46 -0.18 -14.56
CA CYS A 402 3.22 0.58 -14.37
C CYS A 402 2.09 -0.01 -15.21
N GLY A 403 0.88 0.04 -14.69
CA GLY A 403 -0.33 -0.39 -15.37
C GLY A 403 -1.47 -0.69 -14.41
N THR A 404 -2.68 -0.75 -14.94
CA THR A 404 -3.85 -1.22 -14.20
C THR A 404 -3.85 -2.74 -14.11
N THR A 405 -4.47 -3.30 -13.09
CA THR A 405 -4.56 -4.77 -12.95
C THR A 405 -5.17 -5.42 -14.19
N ALA A 406 -6.25 -4.86 -14.71
CA ALA A 406 -6.91 -5.39 -15.92
C ALA A 406 -5.97 -5.40 -17.14
N SER A 407 -5.26 -4.31 -17.40
CA SER A 407 -4.33 -4.20 -18.53
C SER A 407 -3.10 -5.11 -18.36
N LEU A 408 -2.56 -5.20 -17.15
CA LEU A 408 -1.45 -6.11 -16.84
C LEU A 408 -1.86 -7.58 -16.90
N CYS A 409 -3.13 -7.91 -16.68
CA CYS A 409 -3.69 -9.26 -16.84
C CYS A 409 -4.10 -9.60 -18.29
N GLY A 410 -4.05 -8.64 -19.22
CA GLY A 410 -4.27 -8.88 -20.64
C GLY A 410 -5.61 -8.40 -21.19
N VAL A 411 -6.45 -7.73 -20.40
CA VAL A 411 -7.76 -7.22 -20.85
C VAL A 411 -7.61 -6.24 -22.01
N GLU A 412 -6.69 -5.29 -21.89
CA GLU A 412 -6.53 -4.24 -22.90
C GLU A 412 -6.06 -4.82 -24.24
N GLN A 413 -5.06 -5.69 -24.24
CA GLN A 413 -4.55 -6.32 -25.44
C GLN A 413 -5.61 -7.21 -26.12
N ALA A 414 -6.39 -7.96 -25.33
CA ALA A 414 -7.47 -8.80 -25.84
C ALA A 414 -8.58 -7.99 -26.52
N LEU A 415 -8.93 -6.84 -25.94
CA LEU A 415 -9.93 -5.93 -26.53
C LEU A 415 -9.42 -5.27 -27.82
N GLU A 416 -8.14 -4.87 -27.86
CA GLU A 416 -7.54 -4.30 -29.07
C GLU A 416 -7.50 -5.29 -30.24
N LYS A 417 -7.34 -6.59 -29.94
CA LYS A 417 -7.32 -7.66 -30.94
C LYS A 417 -8.69 -8.27 -31.22
N ASP A 418 -9.75 -7.81 -30.56
CA ASP A 418 -11.10 -8.40 -30.59
C ASP A 418 -11.09 -9.92 -30.33
N ASP A 419 -10.19 -10.36 -29.43
CA ASP A 419 -10.00 -11.77 -29.08
C ASP A 419 -10.79 -12.12 -27.82
N LYS A 420 -11.96 -12.74 -28.01
CA LYS A 420 -12.85 -13.11 -26.91
C LYS A 420 -12.28 -14.21 -26.00
N THR A 421 -11.49 -15.13 -26.54
CA THR A 421 -10.84 -16.19 -25.76
C THR A 421 -9.73 -15.60 -24.90
N ALA A 422 -8.92 -14.73 -25.46
CA ALA A 422 -7.90 -13.99 -24.69
C ALA A 422 -8.53 -13.11 -23.62
N LEU A 423 -9.68 -12.49 -23.89
CA LEU A 423 -10.42 -11.68 -22.90
C LEU A 423 -10.94 -12.54 -21.74
N ASP A 424 -11.48 -13.72 -22.01
CA ASP A 424 -11.92 -14.66 -20.97
C ASP A 424 -10.75 -15.08 -20.08
N TYR A 425 -9.60 -15.39 -20.64
CA TYR A 425 -8.40 -15.69 -19.87
C TYR A 425 -7.86 -14.50 -19.08
N ALA A 426 -7.93 -13.29 -19.64
CA ALA A 426 -7.52 -12.08 -18.93
C ALA A 426 -8.39 -11.83 -17.68
N VAL A 427 -9.70 -12.00 -17.79
CA VAL A 427 -10.61 -11.91 -16.63
C VAL A 427 -10.30 -12.98 -15.59
N LYS A 428 -10.03 -14.21 -16.01
CA LYS A 428 -9.66 -15.31 -15.12
C LYS A 428 -8.36 -15.03 -14.37
N ARG A 429 -7.34 -14.47 -15.05
CA ARG A 429 -6.08 -14.05 -14.42
C ARG A 429 -6.29 -12.97 -13.37
N ASP A 430 -7.08 -11.96 -13.70
CA ASP A 430 -7.42 -10.84 -12.79
C ASP A 430 -8.12 -11.38 -11.52
N LEU A 431 -9.15 -12.19 -11.68
CA LEU A 431 -9.88 -12.79 -10.57
C LEU A 431 -9.05 -13.80 -9.78
N LEU A 432 -8.16 -14.55 -10.42
CA LEU A 432 -7.22 -15.46 -9.75
C LEU A 432 -6.31 -14.69 -8.79
N LEU A 433 -5.70 -13.61 -9.26
CA LEU A 433 -4.81 -12.78 -8.44
C LEU A 433 -5.56 -12.14 -7.28
N HIS A 434 -6.73 -11.57 -7.51
CA HIS A 434 -7.55 -10.98 -6.46
C HIS A 434 -8.00 -12.02 -5.43
N THR A 435 -8.40 -13.22 -5.88
CA THR A 435 -8.82 -14.29 -4.97
C THR A 435 -7.66 -14.79 -4.12
N ALA A 436 -6.51 -15.03 -4.71
CA ALA A 436 -5.30 -15.42 -3.98
C ALA A 436 -4.90 -14.35 -2.96
N MET A 437 -4.86 -13.08 -3.36
CA MET A 437 -4.55 -11.95 -2.49
C MET A 437 -5.54 -11.84 -1.31
N ALA A 438 -6.85 -11.99 -1.57
CA ALA A 438 -7.88 -11.90 -0.54
C ALA A 438 -7.92 -13.13 0.38
N PHE A 439 -7.37 -14.26 -0.05
CA PHE A 439 -7.30 -15.49 0.75
C PHE A 439 -6.19 -15.44 1.81
N LEU A 440 -5.17 -14.62 1.63
CA LEU A 440 -4.02 -14.50 2.53
C LEU A 440 -4.40 -13.95 3.90
N GLN A 441 -3.53 -14.16 4.89
CA GLN A 441 -3.65 -13.50 6.19
C GLN A 441 -3.41 -12.00 6.05
N GLY A 442 -4.23 -11.22 6.72
CA GLY A 442 -4.26 -9.78 6.58
C GLY A 442 -5.58 -9.30 6.02
N PHE A 443 -5.63 -8.05 5.54
CA PHE A 443 -6.84 -7.61 4.89
C PHE A 443 -6.58 -7.18 3.44
N PRO A 444 -7.52 -7.48 2.52
CA PRO A 444 -7.40 -7.11 1.12
C PRO A 444 -7.76 -5.66 0.90
N MET A 445 -6.99 -4.99 0.06
CA MET A 445 -7.24 -3.63 -0.40
C MET A 445 -7.23 -3.60 -1.92
N LEU A 446 -8.33 -3.16 -2.52
CA LEU A 446 -8.43 -2.93 -3.95
C LEU A 446 -7.88 -1.56 -4.32
N ASN A 447 -7.38 -1.42 -5.53
CA ASN A 447 -7.20 -0.11 -6.14
C ASN A 447 -8.47 0.26 -6.91
N CYS A 448 -8.96 1.48 -6.73
CA CYS A 448 -10.17 1.97 -7.37
C CYS A 448 -10.09 1.81 -8.90
N GLY A 449 -11.13 1.24 -9.48
CA GLY A 449 -11.22 0.89 -10.89
C GLY A 449 -10.99 -0.60 -11.17
N ASP A 450 -10.30 -1.34 -10.31
CA ASP A 450 -10.09 -2.78 -10.49
C ASP A 450 -11.40 -3.57 -10.43
N GLU A 451 -12.37 -3.08 -9.66
CA GLU A 451 -13.71 -3.67 -9.54
C GLU A 451 -14.54 -3.62 -10.83
N ILE A 452 -14.14 -2.79 -11.78
CA ILE A 452 -14.79 -2.62 -13.09
C ILE A 452 -13.84 -2.87 -14.27
N ALA A 453 -12.70 -3.49 -14.03
CA ALA A 453 -11.66 -3.75 -15.03
C ALA A 453 -11.20 -2.49 -15.78
N GLN A 454 -10.99 -1.40 -15.06
CA GLN A 454 -10.50 -0.15 -15.66
C GLN A 454 -9.12 -0.36 -16.29
N ARG A 455 -8.98 0.08 -17.54
CA ARG A 455 -7.75 -0.05 -18.33
C ARG A 455 -6.80 1.11 -18.11
N ASN A 456 -5.59 0.98 -18.65
CA ASN A 456 -4.59 2.05 -18.66
C ASN A 456 -5.14 3.34 -19.27
N GLY A 457 -4.72 4.48 -18.71
CA GLY A 457 -5.05 5.81 -19.21
C GLY A 457 -3.88 6.41 -19.98
N TRP A 458 -3.78 6.13 -21.28
CA TRP A 458 -2.68 6.56 -22.15
C TRP A 458 -2.70 8.06 -22.47
N ASP A 459 -3.78 8.75 -22.20
CA ASP A 459 -3.97 10.19 -22.44
C ASP A 459 -3.02 11.08 -21.61
N TYR A 460 -2.46 10.57 -20.52
CA TYR A 460 -1.47 11.30 -19.72
C TYR A 460 -0.23 11.72 -20.55
N LYS A 461 0.06 11.00 -21.65
CA LYS A 461 1.18 11.32 -22.55
C LYS A 461 0.99 12.63 -23.32
N ASN A 462 -0.22 13.12 -23.37
CA ASN A 462 -0.57 14.40 -23.99
C ASN A 462 -0.54 15.58 -23.01
N ASP A 463 -0.29 15.31 -21.73
CA ASP A 463 -0.21 16.31 -20.68
C ASP A 463 1.25 16.58 -20.33
N PRO A 464 1.78 17.79 -20.61
CA PRO A 464 3.18 18.11 -20.36
C PRO A 464 3.59 18.04 -18.89
N ASP A 465 2.65 18.19 -17.95
CA ASP A 465 2.91 18.11 -16.51
C ASP A 465 2.92 16.66 -15.99
N ARG A 466 2.46 15.69 -16.81
CA ARG A 466 2.31 14.29 -16.41
C ARG A 466 3.13 13.31 -17.25
N VAL A 467 3.55 13.68 -18.44
CA VAL A 467 4.17 12.77 -19.42
C VAL A 467 5.45 12.13 -18.95
N GLU A 468 6.21 12.78 -18.09
CA GLU A 468 7.50 12.29 -17.58
C GLU A 468 7.35 11.20 -16.48
N ASP A 469 6.16 11.01 -15.95
CA ASP A 469 5.90 10.04 -14.89
C ASP A 469 4.93 8.96 -15.37
N SER A 470 5.47 7.81 -15.74
CA SER A 470 4.68 6.68 -16.28
C SER A 470 3.73 6.04 -15.23
N ARG A 471 3.84 6.37 -13.94
CA ARG A 471 2.83 6.00 -12.93
C ARG A 471 1.47 6.61 -13.25
N ASN A 472 1.43 7.70 -14.02
CA ASN A 472 0.18 8.31 -14.48
C ASN A 472 -0.62 7.41 -15.44
N LEU A 473 -0.01 6.36 -15.99
CA LEU A 473 -0.71 5.34 -16.77
C LEU A 473 -1.85 4.69 -15.99
N HIS A 474 -1.66 4.46 -14.70
CA HIS A 474 -2.66 3.86 -13.81
C HIS A 474 -3.27 4.86 -12.80
N ARG A 475 -2.94 6.15 -12.92
CA ARG A 475 -3.55 7.27 -12.19
C ARG A 475 -4.48 8.06 -13.12
N SER A 476 -5.45 7.39 -13.70
CA SER A 476 -6.44 8.00 -14.60
C SER A 476 -7.77 8.27 -13.90
N LYS A 477 -8.57 9.16 -14.46
CA LYS A 477 -9.92 9.43 -13.96
C LYS A 477 -10.74 8.14 -13.94
N PHE A 478 -11.53 7.95 -12.88
CA PHE A 478 -12.42 6.81 -12.75
C PHE A 478 -13.47 6.81 -13.86
N ASN A 479 -13.63 5.67 -14.51
CA ASN A 479 -14.55 5.53 -15.64
C ASN A 479 -15.97 5.23 -15.16
N TRP A 480 -16.76 6.27 -14.91
CA TRP A 480 -18.15 6.14 -14.47
C TRP A 480 -19.06 5.52 -15.51
N GLU A 481 -18.75 5.62 -16.80
CA GLU A 481 -19.53 4.96 -17.85
C GLU A 481 -19.33 3.44 -17.80
N ASP A 482 -18.11 2.98 -17.60
CA ASP A 482 -17.83 1.57 -17.34
C ASP A 482 -18.48 1.10 -16.02
N ALA A 483 -18.44 1.91 -14.99
CA ALA A 483 -19.08 1.58 -13.70
C ALA A 483 -20.59 1.33 -13.83
N LYS A 484 -21.29 2.00 -14.74
CA LYS A 484 -22.71 1.76 -15.04
C LYS A 484 -22.96 0.36 -15.60
N GLN A 485 -21.97 -0.24 -16.26
CA GLN A 485 -22.08 -1.59 -16.85
C GLN A 485 -21.97 -2.71 -15.81
N ARG A 486 -21.56 -2.43 -14.57
CA ARG A 486 -21.34 -3.44 -13.51
C ARG A 486 -22.56 -4.32 -13.22
N THR A 487 -23.76 -3.80 -13.43
CA THR A 487 -25.02 -4.53 -13.20
C THR A 487 -25.55 -5.25 -14.44
N ARG A 488 -24.94 -4.99 -15.61
CA ARG A 488 -25.37 -5.59 -16.89
C ARG A 488 -24.67 -6.93 -17.11
N LYS A 489 -25.44 -8.02 -17.04
CA LYS A 489 -24.92 -9.38 -17.26
C LYS A 489 -24.21 -9.50 -18.62
N GLY A 490 -23.11 -10.22 -18.64
CA GLY A 490 -22.30 -10.48 -19.85
C GLY A 490 -21.30 -9.38 -20.20
N THR A 491 -21.23 -8.31 -19.43
CA THR A 491 -20.18 -7.30 -19.59
C THR A 491 -18.92 -7.67 -18.82
N LEU A 492 -17.78 -7.17 -19.25
CA LEU A 492 -16.50 -7.26 -18.56
C LEU A 492 -16.59 -6.71 -17.13
N GLN A 493 -17.21 -5.53 -16.98
CA GLN A 493 -17.39 -4.86 -15.70
C GLN A 493 -18.25 -5.68 -14.74
N ASN A 494 -19.30 -6.32 -15.24
CA ASN A 494 -20.13 -7.22 -14.42
C ASN A 494 -19.33 -8.43 -13.94
N ALA A 495 -18.50 -9.03 -14.79
CA ALA A 495 -17.67 -10.18 -14.42
C ALA A 495 -16.74 -9.84 -13.25
N LEU A 496 -16.04 -8.71 -13.31
CA LEU A 496 -15.16 -8.26 -12.22
C LEU A 496 -15.95 -7.88 -10.96
N TRP A 497 -17.06 -7.16 -11.11
CA TRP A 497 -17.91 -6.78 -9.98
C TRP A 497 -18.45 -7.99 -9.21
N GLN A 498 -18.95 -8.99 -9.93
CA GLN A 498 -19.42 -10.26 -9.33
C GLN A 498 -18.26 -11.02 -8.68
N GLY A 499 -17.08 -11.02 -9.30
CA GLY A 499 -15.88 -11.62 -8.72
C GLY A 499 -15.52 -10.97 -7.37
N MET A 500 -15.55 -9.65 -7.28
CA MET A 500 -15.29 -8.94 -6.01
C MET A 500 -16.34 -9.24 -4.94
N GLU A 501 -17.60 -9.39 -5.32
CA GLU A 501 -18.66 -9.84 -4.40
C GLU A 501 -18.38 -11.25 -3.86
N GLN A 502 -17.93 -12.17 -4.70
CA GLN A 502 -17.53 -13.51 -4.27
C GLN A 502 -16.36 -13.49 -3.28
N LEU A 503 -15.40 -12.58 -3.45
CA LEU A 503 -14.30 -12.40 -2.48
C LEU A 503 -14.83 -11.97 -1.11
N ARG A 504 -15.76 -11.06 -1.07
CA ARG A 504 -16.38 -10.61 0.19
C ARG A 504 -17.17 -11.73 0.86
N GLN A 505 -17.88 -12.52 0.07
CA GLN A 505 -18.59 -13.71 0.57
C GLN A 505 -17.61 -14.76 1.13
N MET A 506 -16.52 -15.04 0.42
CA MET A 506 -15.46 -15.92 0.90
C MET A 506 -14.92 -15.46 2.26
N ARG A 507 -14.65 -14.18 2.42
CA ARG A 507 -14.08 -13.63 3.66
C ARG A 507 -15.06 -13.54 4.83
N ALA A 508 -16.35 -13.79 4.60
CA ALA A 508 -17.32 -13.97 5.67
C ALA A 508 -17.20 -15.34 6.37
N ASP A 509 -16.42 -16.27 5.80
CA ASP A 509 -16.19 -17.59 6.42
C ASP A 509 -15.41 -17.44 7.75
N PRO A 510 -15.79 -18.22 8.80
CA PRO A 510 -15.09 -18.21 10.09
C PRO A 510 -13.57 -18.45 10.01
N CYS A 511 -13.09 -19.15 8.98
CA CYS A 511 -11.65 -19.36 8.74
C CYS A 511 -10.87 -18.08 8.40
N PHE A 512 -11.53 -16.92 8.25
CA PHE A 512 -10.91 -15.61 8.11
C PHE A 512 -10.92 -14.78 9.41
N ALA A 513 -11.42 -15.32 10.51
CA ALA A 513 -11.38 -14.63 11.79
C ALA A 513 -9.93 -14.39 12.27
N PRO A 514 -9.68 -13.41 13.16
CA PRO A 514 -8.34 -13.06 13.63
C PRO A 514 -7.58 -14.22 14.29
N ASP A 515 -8.29 -15.16 14.91
CA ASP A 515 -7.77 -16.36 15.57
C ASP A 515 -7.57 -17.56 14.63
N ALA A 516 -7.92 -17.41 13.35
CA ALA A 516 -7.62 -18.40 12.32
C ALA A 516 -6.18 -18.22 11.82
N TRP A 517 -5.61 -19.31 11.33
CA TRP A 517 -4.29 -19.26 10.73
C TRP A 517 -4.28 -19.79 9.30
N VAL A 518 -3.32 -19.36 8.51
CA VAL A 518 -3.13 -19.78 7.13
C VAL A 518 -1.71 -20.29 6.95
N THR A 519 -1.57 -21.34 6.14
CA THR A 519 -0.26 -21.88 5.74
C THR A 519 -0.28 -22.29 4.27
N THR A 520 0.90 -22.36 3.66
CA THR A 520 1.06 -23.01 2.35
C THR A 520 1.05 -24.53 2.53
N TRP A 521 0.73 -25.21 1.44
CA TRP A 521 0.79 -26.66 1.35
C TRP A 521 1.51 -27.05 0.06
N ASP A 522 2.16 -28.22 0.03
CA ASP A 522 2.71 -28.72 -1.21
C ASP A 522 1.59 -29.28 -2.09
N SER A 523 1.42 -28.70 -3.27
CA SER A 523 0.44 -29.14 -4.27
C SER A 523 0.99 -30.22 -5.20
N HIS A 524 2.26 -30.55 -5.10
CA HIS A 524 3.03 -31.39 -6.03
C HIS A 524 3.03 -30.89 -7.49
N ASN A 525 2.67 -29.61 -7.70
CA ASN A 525 2.68 -28.96 -9.01
C ASN A 525 3.21 -27.52 -8.89
N PRO A 526 4.34 -27.19 -9.53
CA PRO A 526 4.93 -25.83 -9.47
C PRO A 526 3.99 -24.72 -9.95
N GLY A 527 3.05 -25.04 -10.83
CA GLY A 527 2.07 -24.07 -11.36
C GLY A 527 0.86 -23.83 -10.44
N VAL A 528 0.74 -24.59 -9.35
CA VAL A 528 -0.42 -24.53 -8.45
C VAL A 528 0.01 -24.13 -7.05
N LEU A 529 -0.51 -23.00 -6.56
CA LEU A 529 -0.39 -22.59 -5.16
C LEU A 529 -1.52 -23.25 -4.34
N ALA A 530 -1.16 -23.90 -3.24
CA ALA A 530 -2.09 -24.43 -2.28
C ALA A 530 -1.98 -23.67 -0.95
N LEU A 531 -3.11 -23.17 -0.47
CA LEU A 531 -3.24 -22.47 0.81
C LEU A 531 -4.29 -23.16 1.67
N VAL A 532 -4.00 -23.32 2.95
CA VAL A 532 -4.88 -23.94 3.92
C VAL A 532 -5.12 -22.98 5.08
N ARG A 533 -6.40 -22.69 5.36
CA ARG A 533 -6.83 -21.93 6.54
C ARG A 533 -7.49 -22.87 7.53
N LYS A 534 -7.18 -22.66 8.81
CA LYS A 534 -7.80 -23.45 9.90
C LYS A 534 -8.28 -22.55 11.03
N ARG A 535 -9.46 -22.91 11.57
CA ARG A 535 -9.99 -22.38 12.80
C ARG A 535 -10.70 -23.48 13.57
N GLY A 536 -10.11 -23.95 14.66
CA GLY A 536 -10.61 -25.16 15.34
C GLY A 536 -10.62 -26.36 14.40
N GLU A 537 -11.78 -26.99 14.27
CA GLU A 537 -12.00 -28.14 13.37
C GLU A 537 -12.31 -27.74 11.91
N GLU A 538 -12.56 -26.45 11.66
CA GLU A 538 -12.87 -25.98 10.32
C GLU A 538 -11.59 -25.79 9.50
N THR A 539 -11.61 -26.28 8.28
CA THR A 539 -10.51 -26.18 7.33
C THR A 539 -11.04 -25.70 5.99
N LEU A 540 -10.48 -24.60 5.50
CA LEU A 540 -10.75 -24.05 4.17
C LEU A 540 -9.48 -24.14 3.34
N VAL A 541 -9.57 -24.75 2.16
CA VAL A 541 -8.46 -24.94 1.24
C VAL A 541 -8.69 -24.13 -0.01
N GLY A 542 -7.67 -23.39 -0.44
CA GLY A 542 -7.61 -22.68 -1.72
C GLY A 542 -6.54 -23.29 -2.61
N LEU A 543 -6.92 -23.69 -3.81
CA LEU A 543 -6.03 -24.15 -4.87
C LEU A 543 -6.08 -23.16 -6.03
N PHE A 544 -4.91 -22.64 -6.43
CA PHE A 544 -4.79 -21.57 -7.41
C PHE A 544 -3.88 -22.00 -8.55
N ASN A 545 -4.47 -22.20 -9.74
CA ASN A 545 -3.73 -22.55 -10.94
C ASN A 545 -3.22 -21.28 -11.65
N PHE A 546 -1.93 -21.01 -11.57
CA PHE A 546 -1.27 -19.85 -12.20
C PHE A 546 -0.91 -20.08 -13.67
N THR A 547 -1.45 -21.10 -14.29
CA THR A 547 -1.15 -21.46 -15.69
C THR A 547 -2.39 -21.41 -16.59
N GLU A 548 -2.16 -21.23 -17.87
CA GLU A 548 -3.18 -21.30 -18.93
C GLU A 548 -3.59 -22.72 -19.31
N TYR A 549 -3.06 -23.73 -18.62
CA TYR A 549 -3.34 -25.14 -18.89
C TYR A 549 -4.13 -25.77 -17.75
N PRO A 550 -4.89 -26.85 -18.00
CA PRO A 550 -5.36 -27.71 -16.94
C PRO A 550 -4.18 -28.20 -16.09
N ALA A 551 -4.34 -28.22 -14.79
CA ALA A 551 -3.27 -28.56 -13.85
C ALA A 551 -3.77 -29.52 -12.78
N GLY A 552 -3.07 -30.63 -12.60
CA GLY A 552 -3.30 -31.57 -11.49
C GLY A 552 -2.63 -31.09 -10.21
N ALA A 553 -3.26 -31.31 -9.07
CA ALA A 553 -2.71 -31.08 -7.73
C ALA A 553 -3.13 -32.19 -6.76
N GLY A 554 -2.28 -32.48 -5.78
CA GLY A 554 -2.56 -33.48 -4.76
C GLY A 554 -2.19 -32.98 -3.37
N LEU A 555 -3.14 -33.09 -2.43
CA LEU A 555 -2.97 -32.74 -1.01
C LEU A 555 -3.33 -33.94 -0.12
N ASP A 556 -2.71 -35.08 -0.38
CA ASP A 556 -3.02 -36.38 0.24
C ASP A 556 -2.79 -36.39 1.77
N ALA A 557 -1.91 -35.55 2.29
CA ALA A 557 -1.70 -35.39 3.72
C ALA A 557 -2.83 -34.64 4.45
N LEU A 558 -3.75 -33.98 3.71
CA LEU A 558 -4.95 -33.37 4.24
C LEU A 558 -6.10 -34.39 4.21
N GLY A 559 -6.21 -35.21 5.23
CA GLY A 559 -7.34 -36.14 5.36
C GLY A 559 -8.69 -35.43 5.47
N GLY A 560 -9.77 -36.16 5.18
CA GLY A 560 -11.15 -35.68 5.35
C GLY A 560 -11.92 -35.52 4.04
N LYS A 561 -13.20 -35.12 4.18
CA LYS A 561 -14.11 -34.86 3.06
C LYS A 561 -14.23 -33.36 2.88
N TYR A 562 -14.04 -32.89 1.66
CA TYR A 562 -14.10 -31.49 1.29
C TYR A 562 -15.20 -31.26 0.26
N HIS A 563 -15.79 -30.08 0.30
CA HIS A 563 -16.89 -29.69 -0.58
C HIS A 563 -16.69 -28.26 -1.08
N THR A 564 -17.08 -28.03 -2.32
CA THR A 564 -17.24 -26.68 -2.87
C THR A 564 -18.45 -25.96 -2.25
N ALA A 565 -18.59 -24.67 -2.47
CA ALA A 565 -19.72 -23.88 -1.94
C ALA A 565 -21.10 -24.38 -2.43
N ASP A 566 -21.17 -24.98 -3.61
CA ASP A 566 -22.38 -25.61 -4.16
C ASP A 566 -22.61 -27.08 -3.69
N GLY A 567 -21.75 -27.58 -2.80
CA GLY A 567 -21.86 -28.89 -2.18
C GLY A 567 -21.24 -30.05 -2.95
N ALA A 568 -20.54 -29.78 -4.07
CA ALA A 568 -19.85 -30.85 -4.80
C ALA A 568 -18.66 -31.37 -3.97
N SER A 569 -18.56 -32.71 -3.87
CA SER A 569 -17.44 -33.34 -3.17
C SER A 569 -16.15 -33.26 -3.96
N VAL A 570 -15.05 -32.96 -3.28
CA VAL A 570 -13.71 -32.89 -3.85
C VAL A 570 -12.77 -33.82 -3.10
N TRP A 571 -12.03 -34.62 -3.85
CA TRP A 571 -10.98 -35.48 -3.31
C TRP A 571 -9.63 -34.79 -3.47
N LEU A 572 -9.08 -34.27 -2.37
CA LEU A 572 -7.87 -33.44 -2.39
C LEU A 572 -6.58 -34.19 -2.79
N ALA A 573 -6.57 -35.51 -2.75
CA ALA A 573 -5.41 -36.29 -3.18
C ALA A 573 -5.20 -36.25 -4.71
N ASP A 574 -6.25 -35.97 -5.48
CA ASP A 574 -6.19 -35.89 -6.94
C ASP A 574 -7.23 -34.91 -7.46
N VAL A 575 -6.80 -33.67 -7.67
CA VAL A 575 -7.66 -32.57 -8.13
C VAL A 575 -7.16 -32.06 -9.49
N GLU A 576 -8.05 -31.96 -10.46
CA GLU A 576 -7.80 -31.29 -11.71
C GLU A 576 -8.39 -29.87 -11.70
N LEU A 577 -7.55 -28.88 -11.92
CA LEU A 577 -7.90 -27.48 -12.03
C LEU A 577 -7.97 -27.03 -13.47
N LYS A 578 -8.98 -26.23 -13.81
CA LYS A 578 -9.05 -25.53 -15.11
C LYS A 578 -8.00 -24.42 -15.20
N PRO A 579 -7.69 -23.93 -16.41
CA PRO A 579 -6.80 -22.77 -16.60
C PRO A 579 -7.19 -21.59 -15.72
N TYR A 580 -6.24 -21.05 -14.97
CA TYR A 580 -6.42 -19.91 -14.05
C TYR A 580 -7.55 -20.07 -13.02
N GLN A 581 -7.92 -21.28 -12.68
CA GLN A 581 -8.97 -21.54 -11.68
C GLN A 581 -8.45 -21.28 -10.27
N ALA A 582 -9.26 -20.60 -9.47
CA ALA A 582 -9.22 -20.61 -8.02
C ALA A 582 -10.30 -21.55 -7.51
N LEU A 583 -9.92 -22.67 -6.93
CA LEU A 583 -10.83 -23.65 -6.35
C LEU A 583 -10.82 -23.54 -4.82
N LEU A 584 -11.98 -23.25 -4.23
CA LEU A 584 -12.16 -23.17 -2.77
C LEU A 584 -13.00 -24.34 -2.30
N VAL A 585 -12.49 -25.07 -1.31
CA VAL A 585 -13.17 -26.20 -0.71
C VAL A 585 -13.06 -26.19 0.80
N LYS A 586 -14.10 -26.62 1.48
CA LYS A 586 -14.20 -26.63 2.93
C LYS A 586 -14.54 -28.03 3.43
N ASN A 587 -13.94 -28.43 4.56
CA ASN A 587 -14.45 -29.57 5.33
C ASN A 587 -15.77 -29.18 6.01
N LYS A 588 -16.47 -30.14 6.53
CA LYS A 588 -17.75 -29.88 7.25
C LYS A 588 -17.48 -29.12 8.56
#